data_c13ae623340ba7b0f5e8906d7fbb04a9
#
_entry.id   c13ae623340ba7b0f5e8906d7fbb04a9
#
_cell.length_a   1.000
_cell.length_b   1.000
_cell.length_c   1.000
_cell.angle_alpha   90.00
_cell.angle_beta   90.00
_cell.angle_gamma   90.00
#
_symmetry.space_group_name_H-M   'P 1'
#
loop_
_entity.id
_entity.type
_entity.pdbx_description
1 polymer ?
#
loop_
_entity_poly.entity_id
_entity_poly.type
_entity_poly.pdbx_seq_one_letter_code
_entity_poly.pdbx_strand_id
1 'polypeptide(L)' 'MKDNEYYSPEEVADMFGYSRMWQIYCDNFHLNMLDFTTDYMYSDKPFCECLREYLAEHIANEMTKKELSVYLTND' A
#
# COMPACT_ATOMS: atom_id res chain seq x y z
N MET A 1 -2.88 -11.13 21.78
CA MET A 1 -2.12 -10.05 21.20
C MET A 1 -2.36 -9.97 19.72
N LYS A 2 -3.28 -9.14 19.32
CA LYS A 2 -3.67 -9.04 17.93
C LYS A 2 -3.13 -7.78 17.24
N ASP A 3 -2.37 -7.00 17.97
CA ASP A 3 -1.88 -5.72 17.45
C ASP A 3 -0.82 -5.88 16.37
N ASN A 4 -0.23 -7.08 16.26
CA ASN A 4 0.84 -7.33 15.30
C ASN A 4 0.37 -8.01 14.03
N GLU A 5 -0.93 -8.11 13.83
CA GLU A 5 -1.44 -8.73 12.62
C GLU A 5 -1.37 -7.78 11.44
N TYR A 6 -1.11 -8.35 10.28
CA TYR A 6 -0.98 -7.61 9.02
C TYR A 6 -1.88 -8.21 7.95
N TYR A 7 -2.37 -7.36 7.09
CA TYR A 7 -3.08 -7.82 5.89
C TYR A 7 -2.07 -8.24 4.83
N SER A 8 -2.52 -9.06 3.89
CA SER A 8 -1.69 -9.34 2.71
C SER A 8 -1.84 -8.19 1.72
N PRO A 9 -0.88 -8.04 0.80
CA PRO A 9 -1.00 -6.98 -0.23
C PRO A 9 -2.29 -7.08 -1.04
N GLU A 10 -2.74 -8.29 -1.34
CA GLU A 10 -3.99 -8.47 -2.07
C GLU A 10 -5.18 -7.97 -1.28
N GLU A 11 -5.20 -8.24 0.01
CA GLU A 11 -6.28 -7.77 0.88
C GLU A 11 -6.30 -6.26 0.95
N VAL A 12 -5.13 -5.64 1.07
CA VAL A 12 -5.05 -4.19 1.11
C VAL A 12 -5.60 -3.58 -0.16
N ALA A 13 -5.21 -4.13 -1.31
CA ALA A 13 -5.68 -3.61 -2.59
C ALA A 13 -7.19 -3.75 -2.74
N ASP A 14 -7.74 -4.86 -2.26
CA ASP A 14 -9.19 -5.09 -2.36
C ASP A 14 -9.98 -4.19 -1.42
N MET A 15 -9.45 -3.94 -0.22
CA MET A 15 -10.17 -3.16 0.78
C MET A 15 -10.17 -1.67 0.49
N PHE A 16 -9.05 -1.16 0.02
CA PHE A 16 -8.89 0.29 -0.06
C PHE A 16 -8.99 0.87 -1.46
N GLY A 17 -8.62 0.11 -2.46
CA GLY A 17 -8.56 0.65 -3.80
C GLY A 17 -7.36 1.57 -3.99
N TYR A 18 -7.13 1.95 -5.23
CA TYR A 18 -5.92 2.69 -5.61
C TYR A 18 -5.80 4.06 -4.93
N SER A 19 -6.88 4.84 -4.99
CA SER A 19 -6.83 6.20 -4.44
C SER A 19 -6.61 6.20 -2.93
N ARG A 20 -7.27 5.29 -2.24
CA ARG A 20 -7.13 5.22 -0.79
C ARG A 20 -5.74 4.74 -0.40
N MET A 21 -5.19 3.77 -1.13
CA MET A 21 -3.83 3.32 -0.87
C MET A 21 -2.82 4.44 -1.05
N TRP A 22 -3.03 5.25 -2.07
CA TRP A 22 -2.16 6.39 -2.31
C TRP A 22 -2.20 7.36 -1.13
N GLN A 23 -3.40 7.64 -0.64
CA GLN A 23 -3.59 8.51 0.50
C GLN A 23 -2.90 7.96 1.75
N ILE A 24 -3.11 6.67 2.02
CA ILE A 24 -2.50 6.02 3.18
C ILE A 24 -0.98 6.09 3.09
N TYR A 25 -0.44 5.82 1.93
CA TYR A 25 0.99 5.83 1.72
C TYR A 25 1.56 7.23 1.96
N CYS A 26 0.94 8.25 1.40
CA CYS A 26 1.42 9.61 1.55
C CYS A 26 1.31 10.11 2.99
N ASP A 27 0.30 9.65 3.72
CA ASP A 27 0.12 10.05 5.11
C ASP A 27 1.16 9.45 6.06
N ASN A 28 1.62 8.24 5.75
CA ASN A 28 2.45 7.47 6.67
C ASN A 28 3.88 7.25 6.21
N PHE A 29 4.16 7.46 4.95
CA PHE A 29 5.47 7.18 4.38
C PHE A 29 5.94 8.34 3.51
N HIS A 30 7.26 8.39 3.32
CA HIS A 30 7.84 9.30 2.33
C HIS A 30 7.95 8.56 1.01
N LEU A 31 7.35 9.12 -0.02
CA LEU A 31 7.40 8.51 -1.35
C LEU A 31 8.81 8.62 -1.91
N ASN A 32 9.39 7.49 -2.22
CA ASN A 32 10.69 7.45 -2.89
C ASN A 32 10.48 7.09 -4.35
N MET A 33 10.35 8.10 -5.17
CA MET A 33 10.10 7.90 -6.60
C MET A 33 11.25 7.17 -7.28
N LEU A 34 12.44 7.32 -6.76
CA LEU A 34 13.60 6.68 -7.34
C LEU A 34 13.51 5.16 -7.20
N ASP A 35 13.16 4.70 -6.00
CA ASP A 35 12.99 3.26 -5.76
C ASP A 35 11.88 2.69 -6.61
N PHE A 36 10.75 3.39 -6.66
CA PHE A 36 9.63 2.91 -7.46
C PHE A 36 9.99 2.88 -8.94
N THR A 37 10.64 3.92 -9.42
CA THR A 37 11.02 4.01 -10.83
C THR A 37 11.95 2.87 -11.22
N THR A 38 12.90 2.55 -10.34
CA THR A 38 13.82 1.45 -10.59
C THR A 38 13.07 0.13 -10.69
N ASP A 39 12.16 -0.13 -9.76
CA ASP A 39 11.36 -1.35 -9.80
C ASP A 39 10.50 -1.41 -11.05
N TYR A 40 9.91 -0.28 -11.43
CA TYR A 40 9.07 -0.23 -12.61
C TYR A 40 9.86 -0.51 -13.89
N MET A 41 11.07 0.00 -13.97
CA MET A 41 11.89 -0.19 -15.16
C MET A 41 12.23 -1.65 -15.45
N TYR A 42 12.26 -2.47 -14.42
CA TYR A 42 12.54 -3.90 -14.57
C TYR A 42 11.29 -4.75 -14.60
N SER A 43 10.13 -4.13 -14.66
CA SER A 43 8.85 -4.83 -14.65
C SER A 43 8.25 -4.84 -16.05
N ASP A 44 7.52 -5.91 -16.36
CA ASP A 44 6.78 -6.02 -17.61
C ASP A 44 5.36 -5.47 -17.51
N LYS A 45 5.00 -4.95 -16.35
CA LYS A 45 3.62 -4.53 -16.09
C LYS A 45 3.43 -3.05 -16.41
N PRO A 46 2.17 -2.64 -16.69
CA PRO A 46 1.86 -1.22 -16.88
C PRO A 46 2.16 -0.41 -15.62
N PHE A 47 2.42 0.87 -15.82
CA PHE A 47 2.77 1.77 -14.73
C PHE A 47 1.77 1.73 -13.58
N CYS A 48 0.48 1.83 -13.90
CA CYS A 48 -0.56 1.87 -12.86
C CYS A 48 -0.60 0.60 -12.03
N GLU A 49 -0.39 -0.53 -12.69
CA GLU A 49 -0.40 -1.82 -12.01
C GLU A 49 0.81 -1.96 -11.09
N CYS A 50 1.97 -1.54 -11.58
CA CYS A 50 3.18 -1.57 -10.76
C CYS A 50 3.05 -0.68 -9.54
N LEU A 51 2.50 0.52 -9.71
CA LEU A 51 2.32 1.45 -8.61
C LEU A 51 1.33 0.90 -7.58
N ARG A 52 0.25 0.31 -8.07
CA ARG A 52 -0.75 -0.28 -7.18
C ARG A 52 -0.14 -1.38 -6.33
N GLU A 53 0.64 -2.26 -6.94
CA GLU A 53 1.30 -3.34 -6.21
C GLU A 53 2.33 -2.81 -5.23
N TYR A 54 3.07 -1.80 -5.63
CA TYR A 54 4.07 -1.18 -4.78
C TYR A 54 3.43 -0.59 -3.53
N LEU A 55 2.36 0.16 -3.71
CA LEU A 55 1.66 0.76 -2.58
C LEU A 55 1.06 -0.30 -1.66
N ALA A 56 0.39 -1.30 -2.25
CA ALA A 56 -0.24 -2.34 -1.46
C ALA A 56 0.79 -3.12 -0.65
N GLU A 57 1.91 -3.44 -1.25
CA GLU A 57 2.95 -4.21 -0.58
C GLU A 57 3.55 -3.43 0.58
N HIS A 58 3.86 -2.15 0.38
CA HIS A 58 4.43 -1.35 1.44
C HIS A 58 3.44 -1.16 2.59
N ILE A 59 2.19 -0.87 2.27
CA ILE A 59 1.17 -0.69 3.30
C ILE A 59 0.97 -1.98 4.08
N ALA A 60 0.85 -3.10 3.37
CA ALA A 60 0.61 -4.39 4.01
C ALA A 60 1.77 -4.82 4.91
N ASN A 61 2.99 -4.51 4.51
CA ASN A 61 4.17 -4.93 5.26
C ASN A 61 4.51 -4.01 6.42
N GLU A 62 4.14 -2.73 6.32
CA GLU A 62 4.57 -1.73 7.29
C GLU A 62 3.48 -1.33 8.28
N MET A 63 2.22 -1.55 7.95
CA MET A 63 1.12 -1.11 8.80
C MET A 63 0.30 -2.30 9.27
N THR A 64 -0.01 -2.30 10.56
CA THR A 64 -0.83 -3.36 11.15
C THR A 64 -2.30 -3.17 10.81
N LYS A 65 -3.07 -4.23 11.02
CA LYS A 65 -4.53 -4.15 10.84
C LYS A 65 -5.14 -3.07 11.71
N LYS A 66 -4.61 -2.91 12.92
CA LYS A 66 -5.11 -1.90 13.83
C LYS A 66 -4.88 -0.49 13.28
N GLU A 67 -3.71 -0.25 12.74
CA GLU A 67 -3.41 1.06 12.15
C GLU A 67 -4.29 1.35 10.95
N LEU A 68 -4.54 0.34 10.14
CA LEU A 68 -5.35 0.50 8.94
C LEU A 68 -6.84 0.61 9.23
N SER A 69 -7.28 0.16 10.41
CA SER A 69 -8.70 0.22 10.76
C SER A 69 -9.22 1.66 10.79
N VAL A 70 -8.35 2.62 11.07
CA VAL A 70 -8.73 4.04 11.07
C VAL A 70 -9.27 4.44 9.70
N TYR A 71 -8.66 3.93 8.66
CA TYR A 71 -9.08 4.26 7.29
C TYR A 71 -10.33 3.50 6.89
N LEU A 72 -10.57 2.34 7.49
CA LEU A 72 -11.76 1.55 7.18
C LEU A 72 -13.02 2.15 7.77
N THR A 73 -12.92 2.77 8.93
CA THR A 73 -14.09 3.31 9.63
C THR A 73 -14.36 4.77 9.31
N ASN A 74 -13.51 5.38 8.56
CA ASN A 74 -13.54 6.82 8.33
C ASN A 74 -14.10 7.16 6.95
N ASP A 75 -15.29 6.75 6.71
CA ASP A 75 -15.96 7.05 5.44
C ASP A 75 -16.74 8.34 5.49
#